data_b619ffa66defec041dbf129555ba221b
#
_entry.id   b619ffa66defec041dbf129555ba221b
#
_cell.length_a   1.000
_cell.length_b   1.000
_cell.length_c   1.000
_cell.angle_alpha   90.00
_cell.angle_beta   90.00
_cell.angle_gamma   90.00
#
_symmetry.space_group_name_H-M   'P 1'
#
loop_
_entity.id
_entity.type
_entity.pdbx_description
1 polymer ?
#
loop_
_entity_poly.entity_id
_entity_poly.type
_entity_poly.pdbx_seq_one_letter_code
_entity_poly.pdbx_strand_id
1 'polypeptide(L)'
;NKELQHSQYGVRHYRKVIETAARHHIMVVNHEPAMPTGLQRTYPNLIASEGVRGQEWNAWDGNGGNPPYHLCVLPFTRQLAGPIDFTPGIFKLEGQVFPQTHPHTTLAKQLAEYVVIYTPWQMAADEIENYNGQPAFAFIEAMPSNWQRTVIPAAEIGKYIVTARKDRDSENWYVGGMTDEQARDVDLKLDFLTPGASYKAIIYKDGPGAEYDKNPYPMTIDQQIVNAQTVLKLHMAKSGGFAIQLIKQ
;
A
#
# COMPACT_ATOMS: atom_id res chain seq x y z
N ASN A 1 -9.62 -22.46 17.29
CA ASN A 1 -10.51 -21.86 18.29
C ASN A 1 -10.32 -20.35 18.26
N LYS A 2 -11.20 -19.62 17.55
CA LYS A 2 -11.07 -18.18 17.25
C LYS A 2 -10.98 -17.28 18.49
N GLU A 3 -11.40 -17.76 19.64
CA GLU A 3 -11.37 -17.01 20.89
C GLU A 3 -10.00 -17.03 21.59
N LEU A 4 -9.12 -17.97 21.26
CA LEU A 4 -7.86 -18.16 21.95
C LEU A 4 -6.86 -17.02 21.74
N GLN A 5 -6.87 -16.33 20.60
CA GLN A 5 -5.87 -15.29 20.31
C GLN A 5 -5.99 -14.08 21.24
N HIS A 6 -7.20 -13.71 21.67
CA HIS A 6 -7.45 -12.59 22.59
C HIS A 6 -7.55 -13.04 24.07
N SER A 7 -7.43 -14.33 24.36
CA SER A 7 -7.39 -14.85 25.70
C SER A 7 -6.03 -14.59 26.36
N GLN A 8 -5.96 -14.73 27.70
CA GLN A 8 -4.69 -14.68 28.44
C GLN A 8 -3.64 -15.66 27.88
N TYR A 9 -4.09 -16.84 27.46
CA TYR A 9 -3.21 -17.83 26.84
C TYR A 9 -2.68 -17.32 25.48
N GLY A 10 -3.56 -16.86 24.61
CA GLY A 10 -3.19 -16.34 23.29
C GLY A 10 -2.21 -15.17 23.35
N VAL A 11 -2.54 -14.15 24.17
CA VAL A 11 -1.67 -12.98 24.36
C VAL A 11 -0.29 -13.38 24.89
N ARG A 12 -0.23 -14.29 25.88
CA ARG A 12 1.06 -14.81 26.39
C ARG A 12 1.83 -15.62 25.36
N HIS A 13 1.12 -16.37 24.51
CA HIS A 13 1.75 -17.14 23.42
C HIS A 13 2.41 -16.21 22.41
N TYR A 14 1.69 -15.22 21.86
CA TYR A 14 2.25 -14.24 20.94
C TYR A 14 3.46 -13.52 21.53
N ARG A 15 3.34 -13.06 22.77
CA ARG A 15 4.45 -12.42 23.47
C ARG A 15 5.66 -13.33 23.58
N LYS A 16 5.47 -14.58 24.01
CA LYS A 16 6.56 -15.57 24.12
C LYS A 16 7.26 -15.83 22.80
N VAL A 17 6.50 -15.91 21.70
CA VAL A 17 7.07 -16.08 20.34
C VAL A 17 7.95 -14.90 20.00
N ILE A 18 7.45 -13.67 20.16
CA ILE A 18 8.19 -12.44 19.84
C ILE A 18 9.46 -12.30 20.68
N GLU A 19 9.37 -12.54 22.01
CA GLU A 19 10.51 -12.51 22.93
C GLU A 19 11.55 -13.58 22.59
N THR A 20 11.09 -14.77 22.18
CA THR A 20 12.00 -15.86 21.80
C THR A 20 12.69 -15.51 20.48
N ALA A 21 11.95 -15.04 19.49
CA ALA A 21 12.52 -14.59 18.21
C ALA A 21 13.55 -13.46 18.40
N ALA A 22 13.27 -12.50 19.31
CA ALA A 22 14.21 -11.43 19.63
C ALA A 22 15.55 -11.98 20.17
N ARG A 23 15.52 -12.98 21.07
CA ARG A 23 16.75 -13.62 21.58
C ARG A 23 17.56 -14.32 20.50
N HIS A 24 16.92 -14.73 19.42
CA HIS A 24 17.57 -15.38 18.28
C HIS A 24 17.81 -14.43 17.09
N HIS A 25 17.63 -13.11 17.27
CA HIS A 25 17.78 -12.08 16.23
C HIS A 25 16.91 -12.34 14.99
N ILE A 26 15.68 -12.84 15.20
CA ILE A 26 14.70 -13.14 14.15
C ILE A 26 13.62 -12.05 14.14
N MET A 27 13.36 -11.49 12.97
CA MET A 27 12.22 -10.62 12.73
C MET A 27 10.93 -11.43 12.68
N VAL A 28 9.83 -10.80 13.12
CA VAL A 28 8.50 -11.41 13.16
C VAL A 28 7.51 -10.52 12.41
N VAL A 29 6.77 -11.13 11.50
CA VAL A 29 5.51 -10.62 10.96
C VAL A 29 4.44 -11.62 11.39
N ASN A 30 3.46 -11.20 12.15
CA ASN A 30 2.45 -12.12 12.67
C ASN A 30 1.08 -11.89 12.03
N HIS A 31 0.40 -12.98 11.74
CA HIS A 31 -0.97 -13.02 11.25
C HIS A 31 -1.95 -13.39 12.37
N GLU A 32 -3.23 -13.04 12.20
CA GLU A 32 -4.30 -13.19 13.21
C GLU A 32 -3.86 -12.72 14.61
N PRO A 33 -3.23 -11.53 14.70
CA PRO A 33 -2.62 -11.08 15.95
C PRO A 33 -3.67 -10.80 17.00
N ALA A 34 -3.27 -10.88 18.27
CA ALA A 34 -4.02 -10.23 19.34
C ALA A 34 -4.07 -8.72 19.13
N MET A 35 -5.08 -8.07 19.73
CA MET A 35 -5.20 -6.60 19.65
C MET A 35 -3.87 -5.92 20.01
N PRO A 36 -3.43 -4.93 19.20
CA PRO A 36 -2.14 -4.30 19.39
C PRO A 36 -2.08 -3.51 20.71
N THR A 37 -1.01 -3.73 21.47
CA THR A 37 -0.76 -3.08 22.77
C THR A 37 0.52 -2.23 22.77
N GLY A 38 1.11 -1.98 21.59
CA GLY A 38 2.40 -1.30 21.47
C GLY A 38 3.61 -2.21 21.71
N LEU A 39 3.43 -3.54 21.64
CA LEU A 39 4.48 -4.52 21.90
C LEU A 39 5.69 -4.35 20.98
N GLN A 40 5.49 -3.89 19.73
CA GLN A 40 6.55 -3.56 18.77
C GLN A 40 7.48 -2.43 19.25
N ARG A 41 7.07 -1.60 20.20
CA ARG A 41 7.93 -0.56 20.79
C ARG A 41 8.89 -1.14 21.84
N THR A 42 8.50 -2.25 22.46
CA THR A 42 9.35 -2.99 23.40
C THR A 42 10.23 -4.01 22.68
N TYR A 43 9.67 -4.65 21.67
CA TYR A 43 10.30 -5.69 20.87
C TYR A 43 10.27 -5.28 19.38
N PRO A 44 11.27 -4.49 18.93
CA PRO A 44 11.28 -3.95 17.55
C PRO A 44 11.48 -5.02 16.47
N ASN A 45 11.79 -6.25 16.82
CA ASN A 45 11.78 -7.39 15.92
C ASN A 45 10.37 -7.79 15.47
N LEU A 46 9.30 -7.37 16.15
CA LEU A 46 7.93 -7.42 15.63
C LEU A 46 7.76 -6.24 14.66
N ILE A 47 8.03 -6.48 13.38
CA ILE A 47 8.13 -5.43 12.37
C ILE A 47 6.79 -5.06 11.74
N ALA A 48 5.87 -6.00 11.62
CA ALA A 48 4.52 -5.78 11.12
C ALA A 48 3.56 -6.83 11.68
N SER A 49 2.28 -6.58 11.54
CA SER A 49 1.22 -7.53 11.86
C SER A 49 0.10 -7.40 10.83
N GLU A 50 -0.56 -8.49 10.49
CA GLU A 50 -1.74 -8.45 9.63
C GLU A 50 -2.88 -7.69 10.32
N GLY A 51 -3.71 -8.34 11.08
CA GLY A 51 -4.84 -7.78 11.84
C GLY A 51 -5.86 -7.01 10.99
N VAL A 52 -5.97 -7.35 9.71
CA VAL A 52 -6.88 -6.78 8.71
C VAL A 52 -7.38 -7.89 7.77
N ARG A 53 -8.36 -7.57 6.95
CA ARG A 53 -8.61 -8.37 5.75
C ARG A 53 -7.55 -7.97 4.73
N GLY A 54 -6.49 -8.78 4.62
CA GLY A 54 -5.37 -8.57 3.70
C GLY A 54 -5.75 -8.85 2.24
N GLN A 55 -4.78 -8.72 1.34
CA GLN A 55 -4.97 -8.96 -0.09
C GLN A 55 -5.40 -10.40 -0.40
N GLU A 56 -4.97 -11.37 0.40
CA GLU A 56 -5.33 -12.80 0.24
C GLU A 56 -6.84 -13.06 0.21
N TRP A 57 -7.65 -12.24 0.88
CA TRP A 57 -9.11 -12.32 0.84
C TRP A 57 -9.67 -12.14 -0.57
N ASN A 58 -8.94 -11.45 -1.44
CA ASN A 58 -9.27 -11.29 -2.85
C ASN A 58 -8.97 -12.55 -3.69
N ALA A 59 -8.43 -13.60 -3.08
CA ALA A 59 -8.16 -14.88 -3.76
C ALA A 59 -9.13 -15.98 -3.32
N TRP A 60 -9.44 -16.07 -2.03
CA TRP A 60 -10.16 -17.24 -1.48
C TRP A 60 -11.51 -16.96 -0.82
N ASP A 61 -11.89 -15.70 -0.56
CA ASP A 61 -13.20 -15.38 -0.02
C ASP A 61 -14.30 -15.55 -1.07
N GLY A 62 -15.11 -16.60 -0.95
CA GLY A 62 -16.19 -16.88 -1.89
C GLY A 62 -17.31 -15.80 -1.98
N ASN A 63 -17.23 -14.74 -1.16
CA ASN A 63 -18.17 -13.62 -1.13
C ASN A 63 -17.67 -12.38 -1.91
N GLY A 64 -16.66 -12.50 -2.76
CA GLY A 64 -16.20 -11.43 -3.64
C GLY A 64 -14.95 -10.67 -3.16
N GLY A 65 -14.36 -11.04 -2.03
CA GLY A 65 -13.12 -10.41 -1.55
C GLY A 65 -13.34 -9.07 -0.83
N ASN A 66 -12.33 -8.22 -0.87
CA ASN A 66 -12.38 -6.91 -0.23
C ASN A 66 -13.11 -5.88 -1.11
N PRO A 67 -14.05 -5.10 -0.55
CA PRO A 67 -14.68 -4.03 -1.33
C PRO A 67 -13.69 -2.90 -1.62
N PRO A 68 -13.87 -2.13 -2.70
CA PRO A 68 -12.96 -1.06 -3.11
C PRO A 68 -12.62 -0.04 -2.03
N TYR A 69 -13.60 0.37 -1.20
CA TYR A 69 -13.40 1.35 -0.12
C TYR A 69 -12.51 0.83 1.01
N HIS A 70 -12.32 -0.48 1.15
CA HIS A 70 -11.56 -1.09 2.26
C HIS A 70 -10.17 -0.45 2.41
N LEU A 71 -9.44 -0.31 1.31
CA LEU A 71 -8.12 0.32 1.29
C LEU A 71 -8.15 1.82 1.65
N CYS A 72 -9.29 2.49 1.48
CA CYS A 72 -9.47 3.88 1.86
C CYS A 72 -9.87 4.06 3.34
N VAL A 73 -10.09 2.95 4.07
CA VAL A 73 -10.38 2.95 5.51
C VAL A 73 -9.15 2.58 6.35
N LEU A 74 -8.34 1.63 5.88
CA LEU A 74 -7.20 1.08 6.63
C LEU A 74 -6.21 2.14 7.13
N PRO A 75 -5.81 3.15 6.33
CA PRO A 75 -4.87 4.19 6.78
C PRO A 75 -5.36 5.02 7.96
N PHE A 76 -6.67 5.14 8.12
CA PHE A 76 -7.32 5.94 9.18
C PHE A 76 -7.74 5.12 10.40
N THR A 77 -7.58 3.81 10.34
CA THR A 77 -8.04 2.88 11.39
C THR A 77 -6.90 1.96 11.83
N ARG A 78 -6.78 0.78 11.24
CA ARG A 78 -5.81 -0.24 11.65
C ARG A 78 -4.36 0.25 11.56
N GLN A 79 -4.00 1.03 10.53
CA GLN A 79 -2.63 1.51 10.35
C GLN A 79 -2.17 2.49 11.45
N LEU A 80 -3.09 3.14 12.16
CA LEU A 80 -2.77 3.97 13.32
C LEU A 80 -2.13 3.18 14.47
N ALA A 81 -2.39 1.88 14.53
CA ALA A 81 -1.79 0.98 15.53
C ALA A 81 -0.40 0.45 15.11
N GLY A 82 0.05 0.72 13.89
CA GLY A 82 1.37 0.31 13.40
C GLY A 82 1.34 -0.32 12.00
N PRO A 83 2.50 -0.80 11.52
CA PRO A 83 2.65 -1.40 10.19
C PRO A 83 1.69 -2.57 9.96
N ILE A 84 1.21 -2.66 8.71
CA ILE A 84 0.28 -3.70 8.27
C ILE A 84 0.98 -4.62 7.28
N ASP A 85 0.90 -5.94 7.51
CA ASP A 85 1.17 -6.92 6.47
C ASP A 85 -0.11 -7.12 5.64
N PHE A 86 -0.18 -6.43 4.50
CA PHE A 86 -1.34 -6.44 3.60
C PHE A 86 -1.12 -7.32 2.37
N THR A 87 0.13 -7.61 2.02
CA THR A 87 0.53 -8.38 0.84
C THR A 87 0.08 -7.77 -0.50
N PRO A 88 0.51 -6.52 -0.82
CA PRO A 88 0.13 -5.84 -2.06
C PRO A 88 0.86 -6.39 -3.29
N GLY A 89 0.50 -5.87 -4.47
CA GLY A 89 1.25 -6.07 -5.71
C GLY A 89 0.73 -7.21 -6.59
N ILE A 90 -0.53 -7.55 -6.48
CA ILE A 90 -1.16 -8.50 -7.41
C ILE A 90 -1.33 -7.82 -8.77
N PHE A 91 -0.66 -8.35 -9.81
CA PHE A 91 -0.75 -7.86 -11.19
C PHE A 91 -1.75 -8.67 -12.02
N LYS A 92 -2.02 -9.91 -11.64
CA LYS A 92 -3.07 -10.72 -12.23
C LYS A 92 -4.40 -10.46 -11.50
N LEU A 93 -5.18 -9.53 -12.02
CA LEU A 93 -6.37 -8.99 -11.36
C LEU A 93 -7.67 -9.79 -11.62
N GLU A 94 -7.60 -10.93 -12.29
CA GLU A 94 -8.74 -11.82 -12.47
C GLU A 94 -8.88 -12.83 -11.33
N GLY A 95 -10.10 -13.29 -11.08
CA GLY A 95 -10.38 -14.33 -10.11
C GLY A 95 -9.71 -15.67 -10.47
N GLN A 96 -8.91 -16.21 -9.56
CA GLN A 96 -8.16 -17.45 -9.76
C GLN A 96 -8.95 -18.67 -9.30
N VAL A 97 -9.56 -18.60 -8.12
CA VAL A 97 -10.32 -19.70 -7.50
C VAL A 97 -11.81 -19.50 -7.69
N PHE A 98 -12.29 -18.30 -7.41
CA PHE A 98 -13.67 -17.90 -7.61
C PHE A 98 -13.73 -16.73 -8.60
N PRO A 99 -14.45 -16.83 -9.73
CA PRO A 99 -14.46 -15.77 -10.75
C PRO A 99 -14.89 -14.39 -10.23
N GLN A 100 -15.76 -14.36 -9.21
CA GLN A 100 -16.23 -13.11 -8.57
C GLN A 100 -15.26 -12.54 -7.52
N THR A 101 -14.24 -13.32 -7.12
CA THR A 101 -13.33 -12.95 -6.04
C THR A 101 -11.97 -12.63 -6.65
N HIS A 102 -11.67 -11.35 -6.74
CA HIS A 102 -10.45 -10.82 -7.31
C HIS A 102 -10.09 -9.47 -6.63
N PRO A 103 -8.88 -8.95 -6.81
CA PRO A 103 -8.55 -7.60 -6.36
C PRO A 103 -9.46 -6.57 -7.03
N HIS A 104 -10.32 -5.90 -6.27
CA HIS A 104 -11.19 -4.83 -6.78
C HIS A 104 -10.41 -3.52 -6.91
N THR A 105 -9.34 -3.53 -7.69
CA THR A 105 -8.43 -2.41 -7.92
C THR A 105 -8.04 -2.32 -9.38
N THR A 106 -7.58 -1.15 -9.81
CA THR A 106 -6.78 -1.04 -11.03
C THR A 106 -5.33 -1.43 -10.75
N LEU A 107 -4.54 -1.66 -11.81
CA LEU A 107 -3.10 -1.92 -11.68
C LEU A 107 -2.37 -0.72 -11.05
N ALA A 108 -2.75 0.51 -11.38
CA ALA A 108 -2.14 1.70 -10.79
C ALA A 108 -2.44 1.82 -9.28
N LYS A 109 -3.62 1.38 -8.82
CA LYS A 109 -3.94 1.32 -7.39
C LYS A 109 -3.09 0.28 -6.67
N GLN A 110 -2.79 -0.88 -7.27
CA GLN A 110 -1.87 -1.87 -6.70
C GLN A 110 -0.49 -1.26 -6.41
N LEU A 111 0.02 -0.39 -7.28
CA LEU A 111 1.26 0.33 -7.02
C LEU A 111 1.11 1.36 -5.89
N ALA A 112 -0.03 2.06 -5.83
CA ALA A 112 -0.30 3.05 -4.79
C ALA A 112 -0.34 2.42 -3.38
N GLU A 113 -0.77 1.17 -3.26
CA GLU A 113 -0.82 0.40 -2.00
C GLU A 113 0.54 0.38 -1.30
N TYR A 114 1.65 0.26 -2.03
CA TYR A 114 3.00 0.26 -1.49
C TYR A 114 3.38 1.53 -0.74
N VAL A 115 2.82 2.67 -1.15
CA VAL A 115 3.07 3.95 -0.48
C VAL A 115 2.06 4.18 0.64
N VAL A 116 0.80 3.87 0.40
CA VAL A 116 -0.30 4.19 1.34
C VAL A 116 -0.33 3.21 2.50
N ILE A 117 -0.26 1.92 2.23
CA ILE A 117 -0.26 0.88 3.28
C ILE A 117 1.17 0.63 3.73
N TYR A 118 1.53 1.17 4.89
CA TYR A 118 2.89 1.10 5.39
C TYR A 118 3.22 -0.24 6.02
N THR A 119 4.32 -0.79 5.57
CA THR A 119 5.07 -1.84 6.25
C THR A 119 6.58 -1.66 5.98
N PRO A 120 7.47 -1.98 6.94
CA PRO A 120 8.91 -1.97 6.69
C PRO A 120 9.40 -3.20 5.92
N TRP A 121 8.55 -4.19 5.72
CA TRP A 121 8.82 -5.37 4.89
C TRP A 121 7.70 -5.53 3.87
N GLN A 122 7.90 -4.96 2.69
CA GLN A 122 6.93 -5.05 1.59
C GLN A 122 7.02 -6.41 0.90
N MET A 123 5.86 -6.96 0.55
CA MET A 123 5.72 -8.15 -0.25
C MET A 123 5.49 -7.77 -1.72
N ALA A 124 5.91 -8.61 -2.65
CA ALA A 124 5.44 -8.66 -4.02
C ALA A 124 4.64 -9.97 -4.15
N ALA A 125 3.33 -9.88 -3.97
CA ALA A 125 2.49 -11.03 -3.59
C ALA A 125 1.93 -11.82 -4.78
N ASP A 126 2.39 -11.57 -6.00
CA ASP A 126 1.99 -12.30 -7.19
C ASP A 126 3.05 -13.34 -7.62
N GLU A 127 2.71 -14.19 -8.56
CA GLU A 127 3.65 -15.10 -9.22
C GLU A 127 4.66 -14.32 -10.06
N ILE A 128 5.91 -14.80 -10.11
CA ILE A 128 7.01 -14.13 -10.83
C ILE A 128 6.66 -13.92 -12.31
N GLU A 129 5.94 -14.86 -12.91
CA GLU A 129 5.51 -14.83 -14.29
C GLU A 129 4.62 -13.63 -14.61
N ASN A 130 3.83 -13.18 -13.65
CA ASN A 130 2.92 -12.05 -13.80
C ASN A 130 3.65 -10.69 -13.76
N TYR A 131 4.87 -10.65 -13.22
CA TYR A 131 5.72 -9.46 -13.25
C TYR A 131 6.61 -9.37 -14.49
N ASN A 132 6.87 -10.50 -15.14
CA ASN A 132 7.78 -10.54 -16.28
C ASN A 132 7.33 -9.63 -17.43
N GLY A 133 8.19 -8.70 -17.81
CA GLY A 133 7.93 -7.74 -18.88
C GLY A 133 6.91 -6.65 -18.53
N GLN A 134 6.50 -6.52 -17.30
CA GLN A 134 5.57 -5.49 -16.83
C GLN A 134 6.32 -4.20 -16.45
N PRO A 135 6.15 -3.09 -17.19
CA PRO A 135 6.83 -1.82 -16.86
C PRO A 135 6.45 -1.27 -15.47
N ALA A 136 5.27 -1.64 -14.97
CA ALA A 136 4.79 -1.28 -13.63
C ALA A 136 5.68 -1.82 -12.52
N PHE A 137 6.34 -2.96 -12.73
CA PHE A 137 7.16 -3.61 -11.70
C PHE A 137 8.38 -2.76 -11.30
N ALA A 138 8.88 -1.92 -12.22
CA ALA A 138 9.96 -0.98 -11.90
C ALA A 138 9.63 -0.02 -10.74
N PHE A 139 8.35 0.28 -10.50
CA PHE A 139 7.95 1.04 -9.32
C PHE A 139 8.18 0.24 -8.03
N ILE A 140 7.83 -1.03 -8.02
CA ILE A 140 8.00 -1.92 -6.84
C ILE A 140 9.48 -2.10 -6.54
N GLU A 141 10.31 -2.35 -7.56
CA GLU A 141 11.76 -2.50 -7.41
C GLU A 141 12.44 -1.25 -6.83
N ALA A 142 11.90 -0.07 -7.14
CA ALA A 142 12.44 1.21 -6.69
C ALA A 142 11.95 1.63 -5.28
N MET A 143 10.97 0.91 -4.70
CA MET A 143 10.35 1.30 -3.43
C MET A 143 11.27 1.07 -2.23
N PRO A 144 11.60 2.12 -1.45
CA PRO A 144 12.23 1.95 -0.15
C PRO A 144 11.21 1.46 0.90
N SER A 145 11.70 0.84 1.93
CA SER A 145 10.89 0.39 3.08
C SER A 145 11.06 1.27 4.33
N ASN A 146 11.96 2.25 4.28
CA ASN A 146 12.31 3.09 5.43
C ASN A 146 12.08 4.58 5.11
N TRP A 147 11.17 5.21 5.86
CA TRP A 147 10.70 6.55 5.57
C TRP A 147 11.18 7.58 6.59
N GLN A 148 11.64 8.73 6.10
CA GLN A 148 12.02 9.87 6.94
C GLN A 148 10.81 10.72 7.32
N ARG A 149 9.89 10.93 6.37
CA ARG A 149 8.73 11.82 6.54
C ARG A 149 7.54 11.29 5.76
N THR A 150 6.34 11.44 6.34
CA THR A 150 5.07 11.19 5.67
C THR A 150 4.21 12.43 5.73
N VAL A 151 3.57 12.79 4.62
CA VAL A 151 2.53 13.82 4.52
C VAL A 151 1.31 13.25 3.81
N ILE A 152 0.14 13.79 4.11
CA ILE A 152 -1.14 13.41 3.50
C ILE A 152 -1.70 14.65 2.79
N PRO A 153 -1.35 14.88 1.50
CA PRO A 153 -1.77 16.06 0.76
C PRO A 153 -3.29 16.19 0.60
N ALA A 154 -3.99 15.06 0.48
CA ALA A 154 -5.44 15.06 0.31
C ALA A 154 -6.02 13.75 0.84
N ALA A 155 -7.16 13.81 1.54
CA ALA A 155 -7.85 12.61 2.01
C ALA A 155 -9.28 12.91 2.45
N GLU A 156 -10.14 11.88 2.33
CA GLU A 156 -11.45 11.80 2.97
C GLU A 156 -11.68 10.36 3.39
N ILE A 157 -11.92 10.14 4.69
CA ILE A 157 -12.01 8.78 5.28
C ILE A 157 -13.03 7.94 4.54
N GLY A 158 -12.62 6.73 4.13
CA GLY A 158 -13.45 5.77 3.42
C GLY A 158 -13.69 6.09 1.95
N LYS A 159 -13.21 7.24 1.45
CA LYS A 159 -13.42 7.64 0.05
C LYS A 159 -12.12 7.66 -0.75
N TYR A 160 -11.12 8.38 -0.30
CA TYR A 160 -9.82 8.45 -0.97
C TYR A 160 -8.71 8.91 -0.04
N ILE A 161 -7.47 8.64 -0.43
CA ILE A 161 -6.28 9.14 0.25
C ILE A 161 -5.14 9.32 -0.74
N VAL A 162 -4.38 10.38 -0.55
CA VAL A 162 -3.07 10.59 -1.18
C VAL A 162 -2.02 10.69 -0.07
N THR A 163 -1.02 9.83 -0.15
CA THR A 163 0.10 9.79 0.79
C THR A 163 1.39 10.07 0.05
N ALA A 164 2.22 10.96 0.58
CA ALA A 164 3.57 11.19 0.09
C ALA A 164 4.58 10.86 1.20
N ARG A 165 5.63 10.09 0.84
CA ARG A 165 6.66 9.63 1.77
C ARG A 165 8.05 9.99 1.26
N LYS A 166 8.86 10.60 2.12
CA LYS A 166 10.27 10.85 1.83
C LYS A 166 11.10 9.62 2.22
N ASP A 167 11.92 9.16 1.31
CA ASP A 167 12.93 8.14 1.60
C ASP A 167 13.89 8.63 2.69
N ARG A 168 14.30 7.73 3.59
CA ARG A 168 15.25 8.06 4.66
C ARG A 168 16.69 8.20 4.14
N ASP A 169 17.03 7.42 3.13
CA ASP A 169 18.41 7.26 2.67
C ASP A 169 18.70 8.08 1.41
N SER A 170 17.71 8.83 0.92
CA SER A 170 17.85 9.74 -0.21
C SER A 170 16.96 10.98 -0.07
N GLU A 171 17.03 11.88 -1.06
CA GLU A 171 16.15 13.04 -1.15
C GLU A 171 14.88 12.75 -2.00
N ASN A 172 14.67 11.51 -2.37
CA ASN A 172 13.55 11.09 -3.21
C ASN A 172 12.24 11.02 -2.41
N TRP A 173 11.14 11.19 -3.11
CA TRP A 173 9.80 11.03 -2.56
C TRP A 173 9.01 10.03 -3.39
N TYR A 174 8.08 9.37 -2.72
CA TYR A 174 7.13 8.44 -3.33
C TYR A 174 5.72 8.86 -2.94
N VAL A 175 4.81 8.91 -3.92
CA VAL A 175 3.42 9.30 -3.69
C VAL A 175 2.51 8.18 -4.15
N GLY A 176 1.53 7.83 -3.34
CA GLY A 176 0.43 6.93 -3.71
C GLY A 176 -0.90 7.61 -3.49
N GLY A 177 -1.78 7.53 -4.48
CA GLY A 177 -3.15 7.98 -4.39
C GLY A 177 -4.11 6.85 -4.74
N MET A 178 -5.17 6.67 -3.97
CA MET A 178 -6.20 5.66 -4.23
C MET A 178 -7.58 6.12 -3.82
N THR A 179 -8.61 5.63 -4.54
CA THR A 179 -10.01 5.97 -4.35
C THR A 179 -10.89 4.74 -4.14
N ASP A 180 -12.10 4.95 -3.63
CA ASP A 180 -13.18 3.95 -3.49
C ASP A 180 -13.83 3.63 -4.84
N GLU A 181 -15.09 3.21 -4.83
CA GLU A 181 -15.90 2.89 -6.01
C GLU A 181 -16.17 4.09 -6.93
N GLN A 182 -15.82 5.31 -6.49
CA GLN A 182 -16.05 6.53 -7.27
C GLN A 182 -14.75 7.02 -7.90
N ALA A 183 -14.81 7.38 -9.18
CA ALA A 183 -13.70 8.05 -9.84
C ALA A 183 -13.52 9.47 -9.27
N ARG A 184 -12.27 9.94 -9.17
CA ARG A 184 -11.94 11.26 -8.62
C ARG A 184 -10.78 11.92 -9.34
N ASP A 185 -10.88 13.24 -9.46
CA ASP A 185 -9.77 14.09 -9.86
C ASP A 185 -9.13 14.73 -8.62
N VAL A 186 -7.80 14.82 -8.61
CA VAL A 186 -7.02 15.42 -7.53
C VAL A 186 -6.01 16.40 -8.10
N ASP A 187 -6.02 17.62 -7.57
CA ASP A 187 -4.96 18.60 -7.80
C ASP A 187 -3.88 18.44 -6.71
N LEU A 188 -2.86 17.63 -7.01
CA LEU A 188 -1.77 17.35 -6.07
C LEU A 188 -0.74 18.46 -6.09
N LYS A 189 -0.69 19.25 -5.03
CA LYS A 189 0.37 20.24 -4.79
C LYS A 189 1.62 19.52 -4.29
N LEU A 190 2.77 19.86 -4.87
CA LEU A 190 4.07 19.28 -4.49
C LEU A 190 4.83 20.16 -3.49
N ASP A 191 4.15 20.96 -2.70
CA ASP A 191 4.71 21.91 -1.73
C ASP A 191 5.49 21.26 -0.57
N PHE A 192 5.40 19.95 -0.44
CA PHE A 192 6.23 19.16 0.48
C PHE A 192 7.66 18.93 -0.02
N LEU A 193 7.95 19.19 -1.31
CA LEU A 193 9.30 19.09 -1.89
C LEU A 193 10.22 20.20 -1.39
N THR A 194 11.52 19.96 -1.47
CA THR A 194 12.53 20.96 -1.08
C THR A 194 12.44 22.21 -1.98
N PRO A 195 12.21 23.40 -1.43
CA PRO A 195 12.17 24.62 -2.22
C PRO A 195 13.44 24.83 -3.05
N GLY A 196 13.27 25.23 -4.31
CA GLY A 196 14.41 25.48 -5.23
C GLY A 196 15.02 24.22 -5.85
N ALA A 197 14.65 23.03 -5.41
CA ALA A 197 15.09 21.77 -6.02
C ALA A 197 14.16 21.35 -7.17
N SER A 198 14.73 20.66 -8.17
CA SER A 198 14.00 19.98 -9.24
C SER A 198 13.99 18.47 -9.01
N TYR A 199 12.93 17.83 -9.48
CA TYR A 199 12.72 16.40 -9.39
C TYR A 199 12.26 15.85 -10.72
N LYS A 200 12.74 14.67 -11.10
CA LYS A 200 12.14 13.87 -12.17
C LYS A 200 10.98 13.09 -11.58
N ALA A 201 9.76 13.40 -11.99
CA ALA A 201 8.57 12.63 -11.67
C ALA A 201 8.38 11.51 -12.69
N ILE A 202 8.23 10.26 -12.21
CA ILE A 202 7.76 9.11 -12.99
C ILE A 202 6.38 8.79 -12.43
N ILE A 203 5.35 8.95 -13.26
CA ILE A 203 3.95 8.92 -12.85
C ILE A 203 3.27 7.70 -13.45
N TYR A 204 2.90 6.75 -12.63
CA TYR A 204 2.11 5.56 -12.96
C TYR A 204 0.66 5.87 -12.58
N LYS A 205 -0.25 5.94 -13.53
CA LYS A 205 -1.64 6.34 -13.27
C LYS A 205 -2.62 5.54 -14.13
N ASP A 206 -3.87 5.50 -13.70
CA ASP A 206 -4.95 4.91 -14.48
C ASP A 206 -4.97 5.46 -15.90
N GLY A 207 -5.03 4.55 -16.88
CA GLY A 207 -5.14 4.87 -18.28
C GLY A 207 -6.58 5.09 -18.74
N PRO A 208 -6.79 5.52 -20.00
CA PRO A 208 -8.12 5.72 -20.55
C PRO A 208 -8.98 4.46 -20.44
N GLY A 209 -10.18 4.60 -19.88
CA GLY A 209 -11.15 3.52 -19.72
C GLY A 209 -10.81 2.52 -18.61
N ALA A 210 -9.82 2.79 -17.77
CA ALA A 210 -9.53 1.96 -16.61
C ALA A 210 -10.71 1.97 -15.64
N GLU A 211 -11.03 0.81 -15.07
CA GLU A 211 -11.92 0.64 -13.94
C GLU A 211 -11.76 -0.78 -13.36
N TYR A 212 -12.00 -0.95 -12.08
CA TYR A 212 -11.57 -2.14 -11.33
C TYR A 212 -12.26 -3.45 -11.70
N ASP A 213 -13.49 -3.41 -12.24
CA ASP A 213 -14.32 -4.61 -12.43
C ASP A 213 -14.12 -5.26 -13.82
N LYS A 214 -14.13 -4.45 -14.88
CA LYS A 214 -14.13 -4.96 -16.25
C LYS A 214 -12.85 -4.66 -17.02
N ASN A 215 -12.10 -3.64 -16.60
CA ASN A 215 -10.93 -3.18 -17.36
C ASN A 215 -9.84 -2.62 -16.40
N PRO A 216 -9.25 -3.45 -15.51
CA PRO A 216 -8.36 -2.97 -14.46
C PRO A 216 -6.93 -2.65 -14.92
N TYR A 217 -6.54 -3.06 -16.13
CA TYR A 217 -5.15 -3.00 -16.59
C TYR A 217 -4.69 -1.70 -17.26
N PRO A 218 -5.55 -0.89 -17.92
CA PRO A 218 -5.04 0.32 -18.58
C PRO A 218 -4.31 1.22 -17.60
N MET A 219 -3.04 1.45 -17.89
CA MET A 219 -2.15 2.31 -17.11
C MET A 219 -1.27 3.11 -18.06
N THR A 220 -0.98 4.36 -17.73
CA THR A 220 0.01 5.19 -18.41
C THR A 220 1.19 5.48 -17.50
N ILE A 221 2.38 5.58 -18.09
CA ILE A 221 3.61 5.94 -17.38
C ILE A 221 4.15 7.21 -18.03
N ASP A 222 4.01 8.34 -17.35
CA ASP A 222 4.46 9.64 -17.80
C ASP A 222 5.73 10.08 -17.07
N GLN A 223 6.53 10.93 -17.71
CA GLN A 223 7.71 11.51 -17.07
C GLN A 223 7.75 13.02 -17.31
N GLN A 224 8.06 13.78 -16.26
CA GLN A 224 8.25 15.23 -16.36
C GLN A 224 9.15 15.76 -15.24
N ILE A 225 9.69 16.97 -15.45
CA ILE A 225 10.43 17.67 -14.39
C ILE A 225 9.43 18.52 -13.59
N VAL A 226 9.53 18.43 -12.27
CA VAL A 226 8.65 19.11 -11.31
C VAL A 226 9.46 19.77 -10.20
N ASN A 227 8.80 20.64 -9.45
CA ASN A 227 9.36 21.30 -8.27
C ASN A 227 8.24 21.59 -7.24
N ALA A 228 8.58 22.25 -6.13
CA ALA A 228 7.64 22.56 -5.05
C ALA A 228 6.45 23.45 -5.45
N GLN A 229 6.49 24.17 -6.58
CA GLN A 229 5.40 25.00 -7.10
C GLN A 229 4.48 24.23 -8.06
N THR A 230 4.87 23.04 -8.47
CA THR A 230 4.09 22.22 -9.41
C THR A 230 2.81 21.71 -8.78
N VAL A 231 1.73 21.77 -9.55
CA VAL A 231 0.46 21.10 -9.24
C VAL A 231 0.22 20.04 -10.31
N LEU A 232 0.16 18.78 -9.89
CA LEU A 232 -0.17 17.68 -10.80
C LEU A 232 -1.67 17.44 -10.81
N LYS A 233 -2.28 17.44 -11.99
CA LYS A 233 -3.69 17.06 -12.18
C LYS A 233 -3.75 15.56 -12.45
N LEU A 234 -4.34 14.83 -11.52
CA LEU A 234 -4.36 13.36 -11.53
C LEU A 234 -5.79 12.86 -11.49
N HIS A 235 -6.11 11.92 -12.37
CA HIS A 235 -7.37 11.21 -12.38
C HIS A 235 -7.18 9.84 -11.74
N MET A 236 -8.08 9.45 -10.86
CA MET A 236 -8.23 8.10 -10.33
C MET A 236 -9.54 7.53 -10.85
N ALA A 237 -9.47 6.43 -11.57
CA ALA A 237 -10.64 5.69 -12.05
C ALA A 237 -11.45 5.10 -10.88
N LYS A 238 -12.58 4.46 -11.14
CA LYS A 238 -13.34 3.72 -10.11
C LYS A 238 -12.45 2.65 -9.48
N SER A 239 -12.29 2.69 -8.17
CA SER A 239 -11.32 1.90 -7.42
C SER A 239 -9.92 1.91 -8.02
N GLY A 240 -9.56 3.03 -8.59
CA GLY A 240 -8.29 3.27 -9.23
C GLY A 240 -7.32 4.05 -8.35
N GLY A 241 -6.22 4.47 -8.99
CA GLY A 241 -5.19 5.19 -8.27
C GLY A 241 -4.05 5.68 -9.17
N PHE A 242 -3.02 6.14 -8.49
CA PHE A 242 -1.75 6.50 -9.11
C PHE A 242 -0.59 6.29 -8.13
N ALA A 243 0.58 6.05 -8.68
CA ALA A 243 1.84 5.99 -7.93
C ALA A 243 2.88 6.88 -8.62
N ILE A 244 3.67 7.61 -7.84
CA ILE A 244 4.66 8.56 -8.38
C ILE A 244 5.98 8.36 -7.66
N GLN A 245 7.06 8.26 -8.42
CA GLN A 245 8.41 8.36 -7.95
C GLN A 245 8.95 9.75 -8.29
N LEU A 246 9.44 10.50 -7.29
CA LEU A 246 10.01 11.83 -7.43
C LEU A 246 11.51 11.75 -7.10
N ILE A 247 12.34 11.72 -8.12
CA ILE A 247 13.79 11.56 -8.03
C ILE A 247 14.44 12.94 -8.08
N LYS A 248 15.12 13.35 -7.01
CA LYS A 248 15.82 14.62 -6.96
C LYS A 248 16.95 14.67 -8.01
N GLN A 249 17.02 15.79 -8.74
CA GLN A 249 18.04 16.06 -9.75
C GLN A 249 19.23 16.82 -9.18
#